data_8ef582517cd9133137479147d60b9fc6
#
_entry.id   8ef582517cd9133137479147d60b9fc6
#
_cell.length_a   1.000
_cell.length_b   1.000
_cell.length_c   1.000
_cell.angle_alpha   90.00
_cell.angle_beta   90.00
_cell.angle_gamma   90.00
#
_symmetry.space_group_name_H-M   'P 1'
#
loop_
_entity.id
_entity.type
_entity.pdbx_description
1 polymer ?
#
loop_
_entity_poly.entity_id
_entity_poly.type
_entity_poly.pdbx_seq_one_letter_code
_entity_poly.pdbx_strand_id
1 'polypeptide(L)'
;PTDADISALQELNVEVTFRFSYLDTVAASAPFDSILDPEGILSLPGVVMIEDLGLAEPNMHEAVPNMGVDAVWQDLGLDGTGAVIAVLDTGVRGDHEGLNDMDDDPFTCIDDPPDPLDPNPEPIPADCDPKIIAFFDAVFTDQELDPSESYDSGTHGTHVAGIAAGSGGGQTDPATGEKYVGAAPGAWLINILACCDGDIEDIMQGAQWAIDNKEKYGINILTSSLGEQQFEIHVDNDGSSAWSRQMDAVVEAGIITTLSAGNEFGGATFAGCNTIDSPGDAALPVTVASLDKDLGLAIYSSRGYTSDMRVKPDVATIGSSIMAPDAATNDGYTSKSGTSMATPLMAGIAALMVQANPDITPSEFKDIIAAYSIEREIVLLDDPGFNDCSAIETRPDNEFGYGQADPVVFVEVAGSIDRTLNVSMNIDTLQVIENQSKITGIASGLPSESDGRVEVRVGGAEWKEANDDSKDGDWTSWSLELEPHNNSGNSTIFARLYLDDDHISPIDARRVILIDEVANNQENGLSDQSLLTVFFGALVFLVPVIGVAIYFNRSSIWSANSDED
;
A
#
# COMPACT_ATOMS: atom_id res chain seq x y z
N PRO A 1 19.84 -20.62 19.51
CA PRO A 1 21.23 -20.32 19.90
C PRO A 1 21.71 -21.25 21.02
N THR A 2 22.97 -21.69 20.98
CA THR A 2 23.59 -22.56 22.00
C THR A 2 24.27 -21.70 23.09
N ASP A 3 24.69 -22.35 24.19
CA ASP A 3 25.47 -21.63 25.23
C ASP A 3 26.82 -21.13 24.69
N ALA A 4 27.35 -21.77 23.65
CA ALA A 4 28.57 -21.31 22.98
C ALA A 4 28.31 -20.03 22.19
N ASP A 5 27.14 -19.89 21.54
CA ASP A 5 26.75 -18.67 20.82
C ASP A 5 26.56 -17.49 21.79
N ILE A 6 25.92 -17.77 22.93
CA ILE A 6 25.76 -16.77 24.01
C ILE A 6 27.14 -16.30 24.53
N SER A 7 28.08 -17.25 24.76
CA SER A 7 29.43 -16.91 25.22
C SER A 7 30.19 -16.07 24.19
N ALA A 8 30.04 -16.37 22.90
CA ALA A 8 30.67 -15.60 21.84
C ALA A 8 30.12 -14.16 21.74
N LEU A 9 28.82 -13.98 21.93
CA LEU A 9 28.19 -12.65 22.02
C LEU A 9 28.73 -11.86 23.22
N GLN A 10 28.87 -12.52 24.38
CA GLN A 10 29.38 -11.89 25.60
C GLN A 10 30.85 -11.45 25.47
N GLU A 11 31.67 -12.15 24.67
CA GLU A 11 33.05 -11.74 24.37
C GLU A 11 33.12 -10.42 23.59
N LEU A 12 32.05 -10.09 22.86
CA LEU A 12 31.88 -8.81 22.14
C LEU A 12 31.16 -7.74 23.00
N ASN A 13 31.06 -7.91 24.31
CA ASN A 13 30.33 -7.04 25.24
C ASN A 13 28.83 -6.92 24.96
N VAL A 14 28.23 -7.95 24.36
CA VAL A 14 26.78 -8.04 24.16
C VAL A 14 26.14 -8.67 25.39
N GLU A 15 25.20 -7.97 26.00
CA GLU A 15 24.43 -8.45 27.13
C GLU A 15 23.15 -9.13 26.62
N VAL A 16 23.12 -10.47 26.65
CA VAL A 16 21.92 -11.22 26.27
C VAL A 16 20.89 -11.12 27.38
N THR A 17 19.76 -10.47 27.10
CA THR A 17 18.68 -10.22 28.05
C THR A 17 17.62 -11.31 28.04
N PHE A 18 17.40 -11.94 26.89
CA PHE A 18 16.43 -13.04 26.77
C PHE A 18 16.82 -14.02 25.67
N ARG A 19 16.50 -15.32 25.87
CA ARG A 19 16.68 -16.38 24.89
C ARG A 19 15.32 -16.99 24.56
N PHE A 20 14.89 -16.88 23.33
CA PHE A 20 13.61 -17.43 22.90
C PHE A 20 13.67 -18.95 22.80
N SER A 21 12.64 -19.65 23.32
CA SER A 21 12.60 -21.12 23.36
C SER A 21 12.15 -21.74 22.04
N TYR A 22 11.45 -20.98 21.21
CA TYR A 22 10.86 -21.45 19.94
C TYR A 22 11.43 -20.74 18.71
N LEU A 23 12.29 -19.74 18.92
CA LEU A 23 12.99 -19.03 17.86
C LEU A 23 14.50 -19.22 18.05
N ASP A 24 15.24 -19.34 16.96
CA ASP A 24 16.71 -19.35 17.00
C ASP A 24 17.27 -17.92 17.19
N THR A 25 16.70 -17.19 18.16
CA THR A 25 16.93 -15.76 18.39
C THR A 25 17.22 -15.51 19.87
N VAL A 26 17.97 -14.44 20.14
CA VAL A 26 18.15 -13.85 21.47
C VAL A 26 17.80 -12.35 21.41
N ALA A 27 17.20 -11.84 22.48
CA ALA A 27 17.19 -10.40 22.73
C ALA A 27 18.46 -10.02 23.50
N ALA A 28 19.11 -8.93 23.11
CA ALA A 28 20.37 -8.51 23.70
C ALA A 28 20.54 -7.00 23.62
N SER A 29 21.33 -6.45 24.52
CA SER A 29 21.85 -5.08 24.45
C SER A 29 23.29 -5.12 23.96
N ALA A 30 23.59 -4.42 22.88
CA ALA A 30 24.89 -4.39 22.25
C ALA A 30 25.43 -2.97 22.12
N PRO A 31 26.75 -2.74 22.31
CA PRO A 31 27.38 -1.47 21.95
C PRO A 31 27.22 -1.22 20.44
N PHE A 32 26.91 0.00 20.06
CA PHE A 32 26.73 0.39 18.66
C PHE A 32 27.95 0.03 17.78
N ASP A 33 29.16 0.22 18.33
CA ASP A 33 30.40 -0.14 17.65
C ASP A 33 30.52 -1.65 17.35
N SER A 34 29.90 -2.51 18.18
CA SER A 34 29.92 -3.97 17.97
C SER A 34 29.00 -4.41 16.83
N ILE A 35 28.02 -3.59 16.46
CA ILE A 35 27.08 -3.83 15.37
C ILE A 35 27.73 -3.46 14.03
N LEU A 36 28.45 -2.32 13.99
CA LEU A 36 29.05 -1.79 12.76
C LEU A 36 30.46 -2.34 12.48
N ASP A 37 31.10 -3.02 13.43
CA ASP A 37 32.44 -3.58 13.25
C ASP A 37 32.37 -4.79 12.32
N PRO A 38 33.15 -4.84 11.20
CA PRO A 38 33.27 -6.02 10.35
C PRO A 38 33.72 -7.31 11.08
N GLU A 39 34.41 -7.18 12.22
CA GLU A 39 34.76 -8.28 13.12
C GLU A 39 33.80 -8.40 14.32
N GLY A 40 32.65 -7.66 14.29
CA GLY A 40 31.65 -7.62 15.34
C GLY A 40 30.66 -8.78 15.29
N ILE A 41 29.43 -8.52 15.74
CA ILE A 41 28.39 -9.54 15.94
C ILE A 41 28.05 -10.31 14.66
N LEU A 42 27.97 -9.64 13.51
CA LEU A 42 27.68 -10.27 12.21
C LEU A 42 28.79 -11.21 11.72
N SER A 43 30.02 -11.10 12.27
CA SER A 43 31.12 -12.01 11.95
C SER A 43 31.04 -13.36 12.68
N LEU A 44 30.18 -13.47 13.68
CA LEU A 44 30.04 -14.70 14.47
C LEU A 44 29.37 -15.79 13.65
N PRO A 45 29.92 -17.02 13.65
CA PRO A 45 29.31 -18.14 12.94
C PRO A 45 27.87 -18.40 13.42
N GLY A 46 26.90 -18.36 12.52
CA GLY A 46 25.50 -18.64 12.79
C GLY A 46 24.64 -17.40 13.07
N VAL A 47 25.23 -16.20 13.21
CA VAL A 47 24.48 -14.95 13.20
C VAL A 47 24.13 -14.62 11.75
N VAL A 48 22.86 -14.49 11.47
CA VAL A 48 22.33 -14.22 10.12
C VAL A 48 21.71 -12.83 10.01
N MET A 49 21.30 -12.24 11.13
CA MET A 49 20.67 -10.93 11.16
C MET A 49 20.79 -10.31 12.56
N ILE A 50 20.87 -8.99 12.60
CA ILE A 50 20.69 -8.16 13.80
C ILE A 50 19.53 -7.24 13.50
N GLU A 51 18.54 -7.22 14.38
CA GLU A 51 17.39 -6.34 14.31
C GLU A 51 17.38 -5.42 15.52
N ASP A 52 17.13 -4.15 15.32
CA ASP A 52 16.86 -3.22 16.43
C ASP A 52 15.48 -3.56 16.99
N LEU A 53 15.45 -4.02 18.23
CA LEU A 53 14.19 -4.32 18.91
C LEU A 53 13.37 -3.07 19.23
N GLY A 54 13.95 -1.88 19.06
CA GLY A 54 13.28 -0.61 19.35
C GLY A 54 12.60 -0.58 20.72
N LEU A 55 12.11 0.56 21.12
CA LEU A 55 11.12 0.65 22.19
C LEU A 55 9.75 0.42 21.52
N ALA A 56 9.04 -0.64 21.89
CA ALA A 56 7.65 -0.80 21.48
C ALA A 56 6.83 0.29 22.18
N GLU A 57 6.65 1.41 21.52
CA GLU A 57 5.71 2.45 21.93
C GLU A 57 4.42 2.27 21.13
N PRO A 58 3.25 2.38 21.80
CA PRO A 58 1.96 2.33 21.12
C PRO A 58 1.78 3.58 20.24
N ASN A 59 1.49 3.44 18.95
CA ASN A 59 1.67 4.56 18.01
C ASN A 59 0.47 4.87 17.11
N MET A 60 -0.77 4.47 17.44
CA MET A 60 -1.91 4.94 16.64
C MET A 60 -2.06 6.45 16.73
N HIS A 61 -1.90 7.02 17.94
CA HIS A 61 -1.88 8.47 18.15
C HIS A 61 -0.71 9.19 17.45
N GLU A 62 0.34 8.46 17.01
CA GLU A 62 1.46 9.01 16.24
C GLU A 62 1.31 8.76 14.72
N ALA A 63 0.73 7.61 14.28
CA ALA A 63 0.61 7.30 12.86
C ALA A 63 -0.29 8.29 12.12
N VAL A 64 -1.44 8.62 12.70
CA VAL A 64 -2.40 9.59 12.14
C VAL A 64 -1.75 10.97 11.99
N PRO A 65 -1.15 11.61 13.03
CA PRO A 65 -0.50 12.91 12.87
C PRO A 65 0.80 12.85 12.04
N ASN A 66 1.60 11.79 12.16
CA ASN A 66 2.83 11.67 11.36
C ASN A 66 2.56 11.54 9.86
N MET A 67 1.39 11.02 9.49
CA MET A 67 0.91 11.00 8.10
C MET A 67 0.15 12.28 7.71
N GLY A 68 -0.16 13.18 8.66
CA GLY A 68 -0.93 14.39 8.40
C GLY A 68 -2.44 14.17 8.23
N VAL A 69 -2.97 13.01 8.63
CA VAL A 69 -4.42 12.72 8.55
C VAL A 69 -5.21 13.62 9.49
N ASP A 70 -4.69 13.91 10.68
CA ASP A 70 -5.30 14.83 11.64
C ASP A 70 -5.45 16.26 11.10
N ALA A 71 -4.57 16.71 10.20
CA ALA A 71 -4.71 18.00 9.52
C ALA A 71 -5.93 18.01 8.59
N VAL A 72 -6.28 16.88 7.96
CA VAL A 72 -7.53 16.78 7.18
C VAL A 72 -8.75 17.02 8.05
N TRP A 73 -8.78 16.44 9.27
CA TRP A 73 -9.89 16.67 10.20
C TRP A 73 -9.95 18.11 10.70
N GLN A 74 -8.78 18.68 11.06
CA GLN A 74 -8.69 20.00 11.69
C GLN A 74 -8.86 21.14 10.68
N ASP A 75 -8.24 21.05 9.53
CA ASP A 75 -8.14 22.14 8.56
C ASP A 75 -9.25 22.05 7.50
N LEU A 76 -9.63 20.84 7.06
CA LEU A 76 -10.65 20.62 6.05
C LEU A 76 -12.01 20.22 6.63
N GLY A 77 -12.07 19.81 7.90
CA GLY A 77 -13.31 19.41 8.56
C GLY A 77 -13.88 18.10 8.03
N LEU A 78 -13.05 17.22 7.48
CA LEU A 78 -13.45 15.94 6.88
C LEU A 78 -12.94 14.79 7.75
N ASP A 79 -13.83 13.85 8.08
CA ASP A 79 -13.58 12.70 8.97
C ASP A 79 -13.97 11.34 8.34
N GLY A 80 -14.38 11.35 7.07
CA GLY A 80 -14.85 10.17 6.33
C GLY A 80 -16.37 9.99 6.34
N THR A 81 -17.13 10.91 6.95
CA THR A 81 -18.60 10.84 6.96
C THR A 81 -19.17 10.62 5.55
N GLY A 82 -20.06 9.64 5.44
CA GLY A 82 -20.72 9.27 4.18
C GLY A 82 -19.98 8.23 3.35
N ALA A 83 -18.75 7.87 3.72
CA ALA A 83 -18.02 6.78 3.07
C ALA A 83 -18.28 5.43 3.75
N VAL A 84 -18.26 4.36 2.96
CA VAL A 84 -18.43 2.97 3.42
C VAL A 84 -17.19 2.15 3.05
N ILE A 85 -16.53 1.57 4.08
CA ILE A 85 -15.35 0.73 3.94
C ILE A 85 -15.71 -0.73 4.23
N ALA A 86 -15.60 -1.60 3.24
CA ALA A 86 -15.68 -3.05 3.44
C ALA A 86 -14.32 -3.60 3.85
N VAL A 87 -14.26 -4.26 5.01
CA VAL A 87 -13.06 -4.91 5.56
C VAL A 87 -13.15 -6.39 5.26
N LEU A 88 -12.35 -6.85 4.30
CA LEU A 88 -12.23 -8.25 3.87
C LEU A 88 -11.06 -8.89 4.62
N ASP A 89 -11.36 -9.55 5.76
CA ASP A 89 -10.32 -10.01 6.69
C ASP A 89 -10.81 -11.18 7.58
N THR A 90 -10.24 -11.37 8.76
CA THR A 90 -10.64 -12.39 9.76
C THR A 90 -11.98 -12.12 10.44
N GLY A 91 -12.62 -11.05 10.10
CA GLY A 91 -13.83 -10.53 10.74
C GLY A 91 -13.57 -9.24 11.52
N VAL A 92 -14.62 -8.63 12.03
CA VAL A 92 -14.57 -7.41 12.86
C VAL A 92 -15.42 -7.60 14.09
N ARG A 93 -14.86 -7.34 15.26
CA ARG A 93 -15.57 -7.40 16.52
C ARG A 93 -16.44 -6.16 16.73
N GLY A 94 -17.74 -6.28 16.46
CA GLY A 94 -18.68 -5.17 16.46
C GLY A 94 -19.05 -4.60 17.84
N ASP A 95 -18.82 -5.35 18.92
CA ASP A 95 -19.05 -4.91 20.31
C ASP A 95 -17.83 -4.24 20.95
N HIS A 96 -16.74 -4.00 20.19
CA HIS A 96 -15.57 -3.28 20.68
C HIS A 96 -15.87 -1.79 20.79
N GLU A 97 -15.59 -1.16 21.95
CA GLU A 97 -15.91 0.26 22.21
C GLU A 97 -15.36 1.24 21.17
N GLY A 98 -14.26 0.92 20.50
CA GLY A 98 -13.72 1.73 19.38
C GLY A 98 -14.34 1.45 18.02
N LEU A 99 -15.34 0.56 17.92
CA LEU A 99 -15.97 0.13 16.66
C LEU A 99 -17.50 -0.10 16.79
N ASN A 100 -18.08 0.15 17.97
CA ASN A 100 -19.47 -0.16 18.22
C ASN A 100 -20.43 0.94 17.73
N ASP A 101 -19.97 2.16 17.66
CA ASP A 101 -20.74 3.33 17.23
C ASP A 101 -19.85 4.37 16.54
N MET A 102 -20.47 5.46 16.09
CA MET A 102 -19.78 6.52 15.34
C MET A 102 -19.19 7.62 16.23
N ASP A 103 -19.68 7.78 17.48
CA ASP A 103 -19.37 8.92 18.33
C ASP A 103 -18.87 8.59 19.73
N ASP A 104 -18.57 7.32 20.03
CA ASP A 104 -18.18 6.80 21.36
C ASP A 104 -19.28 6.89 22.42
N ASP A 105 -20.55 6.98 22.06
CA ASP A 105 -21.65 6.83 23.01
C ASP A 105 -21.77 5.35 23.45
N PRO A 106 -21.91 5.04 24.73
CA PRO A 106 -21.99 3.66 25.21
C PRO A 106 -23.27 2.91 24.80
N PHE A 107 -24.16 3.52 24.04
CA PHE A 107 -25.37 2.89 23.54
C PHE A 107 -25.26 2.49 22.08
N THR A 108 -25.12 1.20 21.83
CA THR A 108 -25.21 0.64 20.48
C THR A 108 -26.67 0.44 20.10
N CYS A 109 -27.07 0.93 18.94
CA CYS A 109 -28.37 0.56 18.33
C CYS A 109 -28.21 -0.69 17.51
N ILE A 110 -28.77 -1.76 18.05
CA ILE A 110 -28.67 -3.10 17.50
C ILE A 110 -29.74 -3.37 16.43
N ASP A 111 -30.83 -2.57 16.40
CA ASP A 111 -32.08 -2.99 15.76
C ASP A 111 -32.32 -2.50 14.32
N ASP A 112 -31.61 -1.50 13.82
CA ASP A 112 -31.81 -1.05 12.43
C ASP A 112 -30.63 -0.15 11.95
N PRO A 113 -29.58 -0.70 11.35
CA PRO A 113 -28.50 0.12 10.80
C PRO A 113 -29.08 1.08 9.74
N PRO A 114 -28.57 2.32 9.66
CA PRO A 114 -29.03 3.26 8.65
C PRO A 114 -28.78 2.69 7.25
N ASP A 115 -29.79 2.69 6.40
CA ASP A 115 -29.61 2.41 4.98
C ASP A 115 -28.92 3.63 4.33
N PRO A 116 -27.63 3.52 3.97
CA PRO A 116 -26.88 4.63 3.36
C PRO A 116 -27.44 5.06 2.00
N LEU A 117 -28.37 4.27 1.43
CA LEU A 117 -29.02 4.56 0.15
C LEU A 117 -30.45 5.11 0.33
N ASP A 118 -30.95 5.24 1.55
CA ASP A 118 -32.27 5.84 1.78
C ASP A 118 -32.22 7.35 1.48
N PRO A 119 -32.89 7.84 0.43
CA PRO A 119 -32.92 9.26 0.09
C PRO A 119 -33.64 10.13 1.13
N ASN A 120 -34.29 9.53 2.12
CA ASN A 120 -34.95 10.21 3.26
C ASN A 120 -34.80 9.35 4.52
N PRO A 121 -33.59 9.14 5.02
CA PRO A 121 -33.41 8.36 6.23
C PRO A 121 -34.22 8.99 7.37
N GLU A 122 -34.97 8.16 8.10
CA GLU A 122 -35.52 8.61 9.38
C GLU A 122 -34.35 9.11 10.22
N PRO A 123 -34.51 10.22 10.95
CA PRO A 123 -33.41 10.70 11.79
C PRO A 123 -33.06 9.58 12.78
N ILE A 124 -31.85 9.07 12.65
CA ILE A 124 -31.27 8.11 13.58
C ILE A 124 -31.40 8.75 14.96
N PRO A 125 -32.04 8.08 15.95
CA PRO A 125 -32.00 8.59 17.32
C PRO A 125 -30.56 8.92 17.68
N ALA A 126 -30.29 10.01 18.38
CA ALA A 126 -28.97 10.52 18.71
C ALA A 126 -28.08 9.55 19.51
N ASP A 127 -28.65 8.42 19.90
CA ASP A 127 -28.04 7.31 20.64
C ASP A 127 -28.00 5.99 19.81
N CYS A 128 -28.15 6.08 18.48
CA CYS A 128 -28.28 4.93 17.58
C CYS A 128 -27.57 5.18 16.26
N ASP A 129 -26.26 4.97 16.21
CA ASP A 129 -25.45 5.16 15.01
C ASP A 129 -24.36 4.07 14.84
N PRO A 130 -24.77 2.81 14.58
CA PRO A 130 -23.86 1.69 14.52
C PRO A 130 -22.75 1.91 13.49
N LYS A 131 -21.53 1.59 13.88
CA LYS A 131 -20.33 1.68 13.01
C LYS A 131 -20.35 0.64 11.91
N ILE A 132 -20.82 -0.59 12.23
CA ILE A 132 -20.88 -1.71 11.30
C ILE A 132 -22.29 -1.86 10.77
N ILE A 133 -22.47 -1.62 9.46
CA ILE A 133 -23.79 -1.59 8.80
C ILE A 133 -24.16 -2.88 8.06
N ALA A 134 -23.21 -3.80 7.85
CA ALA A 134 -23.45 -5.11 7.27
C ALA A 134 -22.38 -6.11 7.73
N PHE A 135 -22.77 -7.39 7.78
CA PHE A 135 -21.88 -8.49 8.09
C PHE A 135 -22.12 -9.66 7.14
N PHE A 136 -21.08 -10.08 6.41
CA PHE A 136 -21.08 -11.29 5.59
C PHE A 136 -20.04 -12.27 6.10
N ASP A 137 -20.47 -13.50 6.39
CA ASP A 137 -19.61 -14.59 6.84
C ASP A 137 -19.43 -15.60 5.69
N ALA A 138 -18.31 -15.51 4.98
CA ALA A 138 -17.95 -16.39 3.89
C ALA A 138 -17.32 -17.71 4.37
N VAL A 139 -16.82 -17.76 5.62
CA VAL A 139 -16.04 -18.92 6.12
C VAL A 139 -16.93 -20.02 6.68
N PHE A 140 -17.94 -19.65 7.47
CA PHE A 140 -18.70 -20.63 8.23
C PHE A 140 -20.13 -20.82 7.73
N THR A 141 -20.73 -19.77 7.15
CA THR A 141 -22.16 -19.80 6.83
C THR A 141 -22.52 -19.47 5.39
N ASP A 142 -21.66 -18.79 4.65
CA ASP A 142 -21.93 -18.24 3.30
C ASP A 142 -23.18 -17.34 3.29
N GLN A 143 -23.40 -16.57 4.37
CA GLN A 143 -24.59 -15.77 4.53
C GLN A 143 -24.28 -14.36 5.05
N GLU A 144 -25.17 -13.45 4.68
CA GLU A 144 -25.30 -12.16 5.35
C GLU A 144 -25.99 -12.37 6.69
N LEU A 145 -25.37 -11.93 7.75
CA LEU A 145 -25.81 -12.03 9.12
C LEU A 145 -26.17 -10.64 9.66
N ASP A 146 -26.84 -10.62 10.82
CA ASP A 146 -27.15 -9.37 11.52
C ASP A 146 -25.84 -8.65 11.90
N PRO A 147 -25.66 -7.36 11.55
CA PRO A 147 -24.47 -6.59 11.91
C PRO A 147 -24.16 -6.57 13.41
N SER A 148 -25.19 -6.65 14.27
CA SER A 148 -25.04 -6.75 15.72
C SER A 148 -24.37 -8.05 16.19
N GLU A 149 -24.37 -9.08 15.35
CA GLU A 149 -23.67 -10.34 15.58
C GLU A 149 -22.25 -10.35 15.03
N SER A 150 -21.75 -9.18 14.57
CA SER A 150 -20.41 -9.04 13.98
C SER A 150 -19.32 -9.50 14.94
N TYR A 151 -18.50 -10.42 14.49
CA TYR A 151 -17.39 -10.98 15.26
C TYR A 151 -16.13 -11.14 14.42
N ASP A 152 -15.02 -11.33 15.11
CA ASP A 152 -13.70 -11.62 14.53
C ASP A 152 -13.29 -13.05 14.89
N SER A 153 -13.08 -13.90 13.91
CA SER A 153 -12.63 -15.30 14.13
C SER A 153 -11.14 -15.39 14.46
N GLY A 154 -10.39 -14.31 14.17
CA GLY A 154 -8.98 -14.13 14.47
C GLY A 154 -8.75 -13.01 15.48
N THR A 155 -7.90 -12.07 15.16
CA THR A 155 -7.69 -10.80 15.88
C THR A 155 -7.17 -9.72 14.92
N HIS A 156 -7.16 -10.03 13.63
CA HIS A 156 -6.50 -9.20 12.64
C HIS A 156 -7.46 -8.16 12.05
N GLY A 157 -8.65 -8.58 11.62
CA GLY A 157 -9.61 -7.70 10.96
C GLY A 157 -10.17 -6.60 11.85
N THR A 158 -10.36 -6.87 13.16
CA THR A 158 -10.74 -5.84 14.14
C THR A 158 -9.68 -4.74 14.24
N HIS A 159 -8.41 -5.13 14.23
CA HIS A 159 -7.30 -4.19 14.25
C HIS A 159 -7.25 -3.36 12.95
N VAL A 160 -7.41 -4.02 11.80
CA VAL A 160 -7.49 -3.37 10.47
C VAL A 160 -8.65 -2.38 10.41
N ALA A 161 -9.86 -2.79 10.85
CA ALA A 161 -11.03 -1.92 10.91
C ALA A 161 -10.80 -0.67 11.77
N GLY A 162 -10.15 -0.84 12.93
CA GLY A 162 -9.82 0.26 13.83
C GLY A 162 -8.84 1.26 13.24
N ILE A 163 -7.86 0.82 12.45
CA ILE A 163 -6.93 1.72 11.75
C ILE A 163 -7.66 2.52 10.68
N ALA A 164 -8.53 1.85 9.91
CA ALA A 164 -9.26 2.53 8.84
C ALA A 164 -10.24 3.57 9.39
N ALA A 165 -11.05 3.19 10.39
CA ALA A 165 -12.19 3.99 10.77
C ALA A 165 -12.59 3.91 12.24
N GLY A 166 -11.71 3.51 13.16
CA GLY A 166 -12.05 3.46 14.59
C GLY A 166 -12.45 4.82 15.15
N SER A 167 -13.51 4.86 15.98
CA SER A 167 -14.04 6.06 16.65
C SER A 167 -13.18 6.50 17.85
N GLY A 168 -12.36 5.58 18.40
CA GLY A 168 -11.45 5.87 19.52
C GLY A 168 -12.06 5.67 20.90
N GLY A 169 -13.15 4.89 21.00
CA GLY A 169 -13.74 4.45 22.28
C GLY A 169 -12.84 3.50 23.06
N GLY A 170 -13.11 3.35 24.34
CA GLY A 170 -12.38 2.44 25.22
C GLY A 170 -11.09 3.03 25.80
N GLN A 171 -10.00 2.24 25.78
CA GLN A 171 -8.73 2.63 26.38
C GLN A 171 -8.04 3.77 25.62
N THR A 172 -7.41 4.65 26.34
CA THR A 172 -6.59 5.74 25.82
C THR A 172 -5.11 5.44 26.04
N ASP A 173 -4.25 6.17 25.34
CA ASP A 173 -2.81 6.12 25.59
C ASP A 173 -2.49 6.46 27.05
N PRO A 174 -1.79 5.59 27.78
CA PRO A 174 -1.53 5.78 29.20
C PRO A 174 -0.53 6.92 29.49
N ALA A 175 0.25 7.36 28.51
CA ALA A 175 1.24 8.43 28.67
C ALA A 175 0.65 9.80 28.34
N THR A 176 -0.17 9.89 27.30
CA THR A 176 -0.73 11.16 26.81
C THR A 176 -2.21 11.34 27.17
N GLY A 177 -2.96 10.26 27.37
CA GLY A 177 -4.40 10.25 27.56
C GLY A 177 -5.17 10.45 26.24
N GLU A 178 -4.50 10.40 25.10
CA GLU A 178 -5.12 10.55 23.79
C GLU A 178 -5.86 9.28 23.36
N LYS A 179 -6.88 9.44 22.54
CA LYS A 179 -7.67 8.34 21.97
C LYS A 179 -6.95 7.73 20.77
N TYR A 180 -7.14 6.44 20.55
CA TYR A 180 -6.64 5.74 19.37
C TYR A 180 -7.69 5.77 18.25
N VAL A 181 -7.73 6.87 17.51
CA VAL A 181 -8.72 7.15 16.45
C VAL A 181 -8.19 6.67 15.11
N GLY A 182 -9.03 6.01 14.31
CA GLY A 182 -8.71 5.60 12.93
C GLY A 182 -8.59 6.79 11.98
N ALA A 183 -8.16 6.54 10.74
CA ALA A 183 -7.94 7.62 9.77
C ALA A 183 -9.24 8.32 9.33
N ALA A 184 -10.35 7.60 9.27
CA ALA A 184 -11.67 8.12 8.87
C ALA A 184 -12.75 7.74 9.90
N PRO A 185 -12.74 8.35 11.09
CA PRO A 185 -13.63 7.94 12.18
C PRO A 185 -15.11 8.11 11.85
N GLY A 186 -15.49 8.98 10.93
CA GLY A 186 -16.86 9.17 10.46
C GLY A 186 -17.32 8.18 9.38
N ALA A 187 -16.45 7.28 8.88
CA ALA A 187 -16.84 6.31 7.86
C ALA A 187 -17.56 5.09 8.47
N TRP A 188 -18.54 4.54 7.77
CA TRP A 188 -19.15 3.26 8.09
C TRP A 188 -18.27 2.08 7.71
N LEU A 189 -18.45 0.97 8.42
CA LEU A 189 -17.74 -0.28 8.17
C LEU A 189 -18.70 -1.39 7.73
N ILE A 190 -18.20 -2.28 6.90
CA ILE A 190 -18.81 -3.57 6.60
C ILE A 190 -17.82 -4.67 6.99
N ASN A 191 -18.27 -5.62 7.79
CA ASN A 191 -17.52 -6.81 8.13
C ASN A 191 -17.71 -7.88 7.04
N ILE A 192 -16.63 -8.25 6.35
CA ILE A 192 -16.57 -9.43 5.47
C ILE A 192 -15.57 -10.40 6.09
N LEU A 193 -16.09 -11.37 6.86
CA LEU A 193 -15.31 -12.44 7.44
C LEU A 193 -15.01 -13.47 6.34
N ALA A 194 -13.78 -13.49 5.85
CA ALA A 194 -13.38 -14.28 4.70
C ALA A 194 -12.03 -15.00 4.89
N CYS A 195 -11.44 -14.95 6.09
CA CYS A 195 -10.17 -15.58 6.46
C CYS A 195 -10.25 -16.02 7.95
N CYS A 196 -9.48 -16.94 8.49
CA CYS A 196 -8.32 -17.62 7.93
C CYS A 196 -8.35 -19.11 8.31
N ASP A 197 -9.16 -19.88 7.67
CA ASP A 197 -9.10 -21.35 7.70
C ASP A 197 -8.15 -21.91 6.61
N GLY A 198 -7.63 -21.01 5.74
CA GLY A 198 -6.67 -21.32 4.69
C GLY A 198 -7.29 -21.43 3.29
N ASP A 199 -8.59 -21.12 3.13
CA ASP A 199 -9.27 -21.22 1.85
C ASP A 199 -9.34 -19.84 1.14
N ILE A 200 -8.70 -19.75 -0.04
CA ILE A 200 -8.74 -18.55 -0.89
C ILE A 200 -10.14 -18.39 -1.52
N GLU A 201 -10.91 -19.47 -1.63
CA GLU A 201 -12.26 -19.43 -2.19
C GLU A 201 -13.16 -18.53 -1.35
N ASP A 202 -13.10 -18.59 -0.02
CA ASP A 202 -13.89 -17.78 0.90
C ASP A 202 -13.56 -16.28 0.77
N ILE A 203 -12.26 -15.97 0.59
CA ILE A 203 -11.82 -14.59 0.34
C ILE A 203 -12.39 -14.08 -0.99
N MET A 204 -12.36 -14.91 -2.03
CA MET A 204 -12.92 -14.55 -3.33
C MET A 204 -14.45 -14.42 -3.28
N GLN A 205 -15.14 -15.23 -2.49
CA GLN A 205 -16.59 -15.11 -2.25
C GLN A 205 -16.92 -13.79 -1.53
N GLY A 206 -16.15 -13.44 -0.49
CA GLY A 206 -16.28 -12.17 0.21
C GLY A 206 -16.11 -10.96 -0.71
N ALA A 207 -15.10 -11.00 -1.59
CA ALA A 207 -14.89 -9.96 -2.60
C ALA A 207 -16.04 -9.90 -3.61
N GLN A 208 -16.57 -11.05 -4.04
CA GLN A 208 -17.75 -11.11 -4.91
C GLN A 208 -19.00 -10.54 -4.23
N TRP A 209 -19.21 -10.87 -2.95
CA TRP A 209 -20.31 -10.32 -2.18
C TRP A 209 -20.25 -8.78 -2.11
N ALA A 210 -19.06 -8.20 -1.95
CA ALA A 210 -18.90 -6.75 -1.96
C ALA A 210 -19.31 -6.12 -3.30
N ILE A 211 -18.96 -6.76 -4.43
CA ILE A 211 -19.41 -6.32 -5.77
C ILE A 211 -20.94 -6.37 -5.87
N ASP A 212 -21.53 -7.50 -5.51
CA ASP A 212 -22.98 -7.76 -5.66
C ASP A 212 -23.83 -6.84 -4.76
N ASN A 213 -23.26 -6.38 -3.65
CA ASN A 213 -23.94 -5.54 -2.65
C ASN A 213 -23.46 -4.08 -2.64
N LYS A 214 -22.62 -3.67 -3.62
CA LYS A 214 -22.10 -2.31 -3.71
C LYS A 214 -23.21 -1.25 -3.63
N GLU A 215 -24.21 -1.39 -4.48
CA GLU A 215 -25.33 -0.43 -4.55
C GLU A 215 -26.25 -0.52 -3.32
N LYS A 216 -26.38 -1.69 -2.70
CA LYS A 216 -27.22 -1.89 -1.52
C LYS A 216 -26.69 -1.15 -0.31
N TYR A 217 -25.36 -1.16 -0.12
CA TYR A 217 -24.72 -0.58 1.06
C TYR A 217 -23.89 0.66 0.75
N GLY A 218 -23.85 1.10 -0.51
CA GLY A 218 -23.03 2.24 -0.91
C GLY A 218 -21.54 1.99 -0.76
N ILE A 219 -21.05 0.77 -1.02
CA ILE A 219 -19.64 0.40 -0.80
C ILE A 219 -18.73 1.24 -1.70
N ASN A 220 -17.95 2.13 -1.10
CA ASN A 220 -16.98 2.97 -1.79
C ASN A 220 -15.60 2.32 -1.83
N ILE A 221 -15.21 1.67 -0.72
CA ILE A 221 -13.85 1.17 -0.51
C ILE A 221 -13.91 -0.30 -0.06
N LEU A 222 -12.99 -1.11 -0.59
CA LEU A 222 -12.65 -2.43 -0.05
C LEU A 222 -11.19 -2.41 0.38
N THR A 223 -10.92 -2.82 1.62
CA THR A 223 -9.56 -3.02 2.13
C THR A 223 -9.32 -4.49 2.42
N SER A 224 -8.21 -5.04 1.95
CA SER A 224 -7.81 -6.41 2.25
C SER A 224 -6.33 -6.44 2.61
N SER A 225 -6.08 -6.81 3.87
CA SER A 225 -4.75 -6.93 4.44
C SER A 225 -4.29 -8.39 4.46
N LEU A 226 -4.63 -9.13 3.40
CA LEU A 226 -4.37 -10.55 3.23
C LEU A 226 -3.44 -10.78 2.05
N GLY A 227 -2.65 -11.85 2.10
CA GLY A 227 -1.76 -12.26 1.03
C GLY A 227 -1.50 -13.75 1.09
N GLU A 228 -1.16 -14.34 -0.04
CA GLU A 228 -0.78 -15.74 -0.13
C GLU A 228 0.59 -15.93 0.53
N GLN A 229 0.65 -16.73 1.60
CA GLN A 229 1.93 -17.13 2.17
C GLN A 229 2.60 -18.15 1.27
N GLN A 230 3.59 -17.74 0.53
CA GLN A 230 4.33 -18.67 -0.32
C GLN A 230 5.58 -19.17 0.39
N PHE A 231 5.76 -20.49 0.37
CA PHE A 231 6.95 -21.16 0.90
C PHE A 231 8.03 -21.40 -0.16
N GLU A 232 7.77 -21.04 -1.41
CA GLU A 232 8.66 -21.26 -2.56
C GLU A 232 8.77 -19.98 -3.41
N ILE A 233 9.82 -19.91 -4.24
CA ILE A 233 10.09 -18.76 -5.11
C ILE A 233 8.89 -18.50 -6.03
N HIS A 234 8.34 -17.30 -5.95
CA HIS A 234 7.22 -16.86 -6.79
C HIS A 234 7.60 -16.88 -8.27
N VAL A 235 6.94 -17.71 -9.02
CA VAL A 235 7.12 -17.78 -10.47
C VAL A 235 6.06 -16.95 -11.18
N ASP A 236 4.94 -16.64 -10.51
CA ASP A 236 3.71 -16.14 -11.15
C ASP A 236 3.08 -14.92 -10.43
N ASN A 237 3.85 -14.02 -9.81
CA ASN A 237 3.32 -12.77 -9.25
C ASN A 237 3.16 -11.68 -10.35
N ASP A 238 2.40 -12.03 -11.38
CA ASP A 238 2.11 -11.18 -12.54
C ASP A 238 0.65 -10.69 -12.59
N GLY A 239 -0.10 -10.87 -11.49
CA GLY A 239 -1.52 -10.53 -11.40
C GLY A 239 -2.43 -11.53 -12.11
N SER A 240 -1.92 -12.66 -12.61
CA SER A 240 -2.71 -13.66 -13.33
C SER A 240 -3.43 -14.66 -12.43
N SER A 241 -3.14 -14.69 -11.13
CA SER A 241 -3.84 -15.55 -10.19
C SER A 241 -5.35 -15.28 -10.18
N ALA A 242 -6.15 -16.26 -9.78
CA ALA A 242 -7.59 -16.07 -9.69
C ALA A 242 -7.95 -14.99 -8.67
N TRP A 243 -7.23 -14.95 -7.56
CA TRP A 243 -7.42 -13.96 -6.50
C TRP A 243 -7.08 -12.54 -6.97
N SER A 244 -5.92 -12.31 -7.60
CA SER A 244 -5.53 -11.00 -8.14
C SER A 244 -6.54 -10.49 -9.17
N ARG A 245 -7.01 -11.37 -10.08
CA ARG A 245 -8.07 -11.01 -11.04
C ARG A 245 -9.41 -10.71 -10.38
N GLN A 246 -9.75 -11.37 -9.27
CA GLN A 246 -10.96 -11.04 -8.51
C GLN A 246 -10.86 -9.64 -7.91
N MET A 247 -9.68 -9.24 -7.40
CA MET A 247 -9.46 -7.88 -6.89
C MET A 247 -9.49 -6.82 -8.01
N ASP A 248 -8.98 -7.15 -9.21
CA ASP A 248 -9.18 -6.29 -10.39
C ASP A 248 -10.66 -6.11 -10.72
N ALA A 249 -11.48 -7.18 -10.64
CA ALA A 249 -12.93 -7.11 -10.86
C ALA A 249 -13.65 -6.24 -9.81
N VAL A 250 -13.19 -6.20 -8.56
CA VAL A 250 -13.71 -5.27 -7.53
C VAL A 250 -13.50 -3.82 -7.96
N VAL A 251 -12.31 -3.50 -8.46
CA VAL A 251 -12.00 -2.16 -8.98
C VAL A 251 -12.82 -1.83 -10.23
N GLU A 252 -12.98 -2.78 -11.16
CA GLU A 252 -13.80 -2.62 -12.36
C GLU A 252 -15.29 -2.38 -12.03
N ALA A 253 -15.76 -2.93 -10.90
CA ALA A 253 -17.10 -2.63 -10.37
C ALA A 253 -17.22 -1.21 -9.78
N GLY A 254 -16.13 -0.44 -9.74
CA GLY A 254 -16.08 0.93 -9.27
C GLY A 254 -15.90 1.04 -7.74
N ILE A 255 -15.29 0.05 -7.09
CA ILE A 255 -14.92 0.08 -5.67
C ILE A 255 -13.42 0.38 -5.57
N ILE A 256 -13.06 1.43 -4.84
CA ILE A 256 -11.66 1.73 -4.52
C ILE A 256 -11.11 0.58 -3.68
N THR A 257 -9.99 -0.01 -4.11
CA THR A 257 -9.46 -1.20 -3.44
C THR A 257 -8.03 -0.98 -3.01
N THR A 258 -7.74 -1.23 -1.71
CA THR A 258 -6.40 -1.17 -1.13
C THR A 258 -5.97 -2.57 -0.70
N LEU A 259 -4.74 -2.97 -1.08
CA LEU A 259 -4.17 -4.28 -0.80
C LEU A 259 -2.79 -4.15 -0.13
N SER A 260 -2.47 -5.08 0.76
CA SER A 260 -1.14 -5.13 1.35
C SER A 260 -0.08 -5.61 0.36
N ALA A 261 1.12 -5.04 0.45
CA ALA A 261 2.24 -5.44 -0.41
C ALA A 261 2.86 -6.79 0.00
N GLY A 262 2.67 -7.21 1.26
CA GLY A 262 3.32 -8.38 1.85
C GLY A 262 4.44 -7.99 2.82
N ASN A 263 4.95 -8.98 3.60
CA ASN A 263 5.95 -8.76 4.66
C ASN A 263 7.18 -9.68 4.49
N GLU A 264 7.50 -10.06 3.26
CA GLU A 264 8.46 -11.11 2.92
C GLU A 264 9.87 -10.59 2.67
N PHE A 265 10.07 -9.27 2.53
CA PHE A 265 11.40 -8.69 2.39
C PHE A 265 12.17 -8.77 3.72
N GLY A 266 13.43 -9.19 3.66
CA GLY A 266 14.27 -9.35 4.86
C GLY A 266 14.09 -10.68 5.60
N GLY A 267 13.21 -11.56 5.17
CA GLY A 267 13.12 -12.93 5.68
C GLY A 267 14.35 -13.77 5.29
N ALA A 268 14.74 -14.71 6.16
CA ALA A 268 15.92 -15.58 5.93
C ALA A 268 15.85 -16.41 4.62
N THR A 269 14.70 -16.46 3.99
CA THR A 269 14.44 -17.26 2.78
C THR A 269 14.37 -16.40 1.51
N PHE A 270 14.04 -15.11 1.61
CA PHE A 270 13.72 -14.22 0.48
C PHE A 270 14.31 -12.82 0.67
N ALA A 271 15.64 -12.71 0.76
CA ALA A 271 16.28 -11.40 0.68
C ALA A 271 16.33 -10.98 -0.80
N GLY A 272 15.43 -10.11 -1.24
CA GLY A 272 15.48 -9.61 -2.61
C GLY A 272 14.21 -8.93 -3.10
N CYS A 273 14.28 -8.44 -4.32
CA CYS A 273 13.16 -7.88 -5.06
C CYS A 273 12.19 -8.98 -5.50
N ASN A 274 11.00 -8.57 -5.99
CA ASN A 274 9.98 -9.50 -6.45
C ASN A 274 9.36 -10.32 -5.32
N THR A 275 9.05 -9.63 -4.20
CA THR A 275 8.43 -10.22 -3.01
C THR A 275 6.99 -9.74 -2.80
N ILE A 276 6.40 -9.04 -3.77
CA ILE A 276 4.98 -8.69 -3.76
C ILE A 276 4.17 -9.96 -4.02
N ASP A 277 3.28 -10.32 -3.11
CA ASP A 277 2.46 -11.52 -3.20
C ASP A 277 1.10 -11.26 -3.83
N SER A 278 0.45 -12.35 -4.29
CA SER A 278 -0.97 -12.31 -4.63
C SER A 278 -1.80 -12.07 -3.35
N PRO A 279 -2.78 -11.15 -3.35
CA PRO A 279 -3.27 -10.37 -4.49
C PRO A 279 -2.60 -8.98 -4.65
N GLY A 280 -1.57 -8.65 -3.88
CA GLY A 280 -0.86 -7.36 -3.96
C GLY A 280 -0.27 -7.07 -5.35
N ASP A 281 -0.04 -8.10 -6.15
CA ASP A 281 0.41 -8.03 -7.53
C ASP A 281 -0.70 -7.69 -8.54
N ALA A 282 -1.97 -7.59 -8.14
CA ALA A 282 -3.08 -7.22 -9.00
C ALA A 282 -2.84 -5.86 -9.69
N ALA A 283 -3.39 -5.68 -10.88
CA ALA A 283 -3.05 -4.53 -11.73
C ALA A 283 -3.77 -3.24 -11.32
N LEU A 284 -5.05 -3.34 -10.97
CA LEU A 284 -5.92 -2.19 -10.77
C LEU A 284 -5.95 -1.67 -9.32
N PRO A 285 -5.98 -2.51 -8.28
CA PRO A 285 -5.95 -2.06 -6.89
C PRO A 285 -4.70 -1.25 -6.55
N VAL A 286 -4.80 -0.45 -5.50
CA VAL A 286 -3.66 0.24 -4.90
C VAL A 286 -3.00 -0.69 -3.88
N THR A 287 -1.75 -1.05 -4.14
CA THR A 287 -0.93 -1.89 -3.26
C THR A 287 -0.08 -1.01 -2.37
N VAL A 288 -0.12 -1.27 -1.07
CA VAL A 288 0.41 -0.38 -0.02
C VAL A 288 1.63 -1.00 0.66
N ALA A 289 2.76 -0.31 0.61
CA ALA A 289 3.97 -0.60 1.38
C ALA A 289 3.87 -0.04 2.81
N SER A 290 4.67 -0.59 3.70
CA SER A 290 4.76 -0.16 5.09
C SER A 290 5.94 0.77 5.32
N LEU A 291 5.69 1.89 6.00
CA LEU A 291 6.70 2.78 6.56
C LEU A 291 6.83 2.55 8.07
N ASP A 292 8.02 2.82 8.57
CA ASP A 292 8.25 3.02 9.99
C ASP A 292 7.78 4.42 10.43
N LYS A 293 7.72 4.66 11.73
CA LYS A 293 7.33 5.95 12.29
C LYS A 293 8.23 7.12 11.89
N ASP A 294 9.48 6.86 11.55
CA ASP A 294 10.42 7.85 11.02
C ASP A 294 10.27 8.07 9.50
N LEU A 295 9.21 7.50 8.92
CA LEU A 295 8.87 7.56 7.50
C LEU A 295 9.92 6.89 6.58
N GLY A 296 10.80 6.06 7.12
CA GLY A 296 11.62 5.13 6.38
C GLY A 296 10.80 3.91 5.92
N LEU A 297 11.27 3.20 4.89
CA LEU A 297 10.63 1.95 4.49
C LEU A 297 10.88 0.87 5.54
N ALA A 298 9.80 0.24 6.02
CA ALA A 298 9.90 -0.85 6.98
C ALA A 298 10.67 -2.03 6.36
N ILE A 299 11.60 -2.60 7.13
CA ILE A 299 12.51 -3.63 6.63
C ILE A 299 11.79 -4.87 6.10
N TYR A 300 10.63 -5.18 6.64
CA TYR A 300 9.82 -6.33 6.25
C TYR A 300 8.96 -6.08 5.00
N SER A 301 8.70 -4.79 4.65
CA SER A 301 7.78 -4.46 3.56
C SER A 301 8.23 -5.09 2.25
N SER A 302 7.36 -5.90 1.64
CA SER A 302 7.64 -6.51 0.35
C SER A 302 7.89 -5.47 -0.73
N ARG A 303 8.76 -5.81 -1.68
CA ARG A 303 9.25 -4.93 -2.74
C ARG A 303 9.04 -5.56 -4.11
N GLY A 304 8.65 -4.74 -5.09
CA GLY A 304 8.55 -5.16 -6.48
C GLY A 304 9.92 -5.45 -7.07
N TYR A 305 9.95 -5.68 -8.26
CA TYR A 305 8.93 -5.64 -9.32
C TYR A 305 8.06 -6.90 -9.36
N THR A 306 6.91 -6.84 -10.07
CA THR A 306 6.15 -8.06 -10.42
C THR A 306 6.85 -8.85 -11.52
N SER A 307 6.51 -10.14 -11.71
CA SER A 307 7.14 -10.99 -12.74
C SER A 307 6.94 -10.46 -14.17
N ASP A 308 5.85 -9.72 -14.42
CA ASP A 308 5.60 -9.01 -15.68
C ASP A 308 6.18 -7.59 -15.72
N MET A 309 7.08 -7.27 -14.79
CA MET A 309 7.83 -6.01 -14.72
C MET A 309 6.99 -4.76 -14.43
N ARG A 310 5.81 -4.90 -13.85
CA ARG A 310 5.09 -3.74 -13.30
C ARG A 310 5.75 -3.28 -12.01
N VAL A 311 5.74 -1.98 -11.79
CA VAL A 311 6.14 -1.40 -10.52
C VAL A 311 5.02 -1.64 -9.49
N LYS A 312 5.38 -2.21 -8.37
CA LYS A 312 4.61 -2.38 -7.14
C LYS A 312 5.57 -2.24 -5.96
N PRO A 313 5.14 -1.73 -4.81
CA PRO A 313 3.80 -1.24 -4.47
C PRO A 313 3.42 0.02 -5.25
N ASP A 314 2.20 0.56 -5.04
CA ASP A 314 1.77 1.83 -5.63
C ASP A 314 2.10 3.02 -4.71
N VAL A 315 1.99 2.86 -3.39
CA VAL A 315 2.15 3.92 -2.39
C VAL A 315 2.61 3.35 -1.05
N ALA A 316 3.13 4.19 -0.17
CA ALA A 316 3.55 3.79 1.17
C ALA A 316 2.85 4.63 2.25
N THR A 317 2.43 3.97 3.34
CA THR A 317 1.89 4.59 4.56
C THR A 317 2.51 3.94 5.80
N ILE A 318 2.36 4.55 6.98
CA ILE A 318 2.90 3.98 8.22
C ILE A 318 2.14 2.69 8.57
N GLY A 319 2.91 1.62 8.83
CA GLY A 319 2.39 0.32 9.24
C GLY A 319 3.16 -0.35 10.37
N SER A 320 4.22 0.29 10.89
CA SER A 320 5.03 -0.26 12.00
C SER A 320 4.51 0.22 13.34
N SER A 321 4.35 -0.73 14.27
CA SER A 321 3.96 -0.51 15.68
C SER A 321 2.63 0.26 15.84
N ILE A 322 1.64 -0.05 15.03
CA ILE A 322 0.33 0.60 15.05
C ILE A 322 -0.52 0.04 16.18
N MET A 323 -1.03 0.94 17.03
CA MET A 323 -1.98 0.61 18.10
C MET A 323 -3.41 0.72 17.57
N ALA A 324 -4.20 -0.37 17.66
CA ALA A 324 -5.59 -0.40 17.22
C ALA A 324 -6.39 -1.40 18.06
N PRO A 325 -7.73 -1.45 17.95
CA PRO A 325 -8.60 -2.30 18.75
C PRO A 325 -8.16 -3.77 18.79
N ASP A 326 -8.19 -4.35 19.99
CA ASP A 326 -7.85 -5.75 20.24
C ASP A 326 -9.13 -6.60 20.33
N ALA A 327 -9.34 -7.49 19.36
CA ALA A 327 -10.49 -8.39 19.35
C ALA A 327 -10.57 -9.31 20.57
N ALA A 328 -9.50 -9.47 21.36
CA ALA A 328 -9.51 -10.27 22.58
C ALA A 328 -10.28 -9.60 23.73
N THR A 329 -10.50 -8.29 23.66
CA THR A 329 -11.24 -7.49 24.66
C THR A 329 -12.28 -6.62 23.95
N ASN A 330 -13.19 -6.02 24.69
CA ASN A 330 -14.15 -5.08 24.11
C ASN A 330 -13.77 -3.60 24.26
N ASP A 331 -12.67 -3.31 24.94
CA ASP A 331 -12.20 -1.93 25.21
C ASP A 331 -10.70 -1.74 25.03
N GLY A 332 -9.94 -2.84 24.82
CA GLY A 332 -8.48 -2.82 24.79
C GLY A 332 -7.90 -2.61 23.41
N TYR A 333 -6.64 -2.18 23.39
CA TYR A 333 -5.88 -1.94 22.18
C TYR A 333 -4.59 -2.74 22.18
N THR A 334 -4.10 -3.10 21.01
CA THR A 334 -2.86 -3.87 20.84
C THR A 334 -2.03 -3.29 19.70
N SER A 335 -0.71 -3.45 19.79
CA SER A 335 0.21 -2.98 18.76
C SER A 335 0.53 -4.11 17.77
N LYS A 336 0.42 -3.81 16.48
CA LYS A 336 0.87 -4.71 15.40
C LYS A 336 1.70 -3.95 14.37
N SER A 337 2.54 -4.68 13.62
CA SER A 337 3.34 -4.15 12.52
C SER A 337 3.12 -4.99 11.26
N GLY A 338 3.07 -4.35 10.11
CA GLY A 338 2.91 -5.02 8.81
C GLY A 338 2.37 -4.08 7.75
N THR A 339 2.53 -4.46 6.49
CA THR A 339 1.78 -3.83 5.39
C THR A 339 0.28 -3.96 5.60
N SER A 340 -0.15 -4.97 6.38
CA SER A 340 -1.53 -5.13 6.87
C SER A 340 -2.04 -3.95 7.72
N MET A 341 -1.16 -3.17 8.34
CA MET A 341 -1.53 -1.98 9.12
C MET A 341 -1.43 -0.70 8.28
N ALA A 342 -0.52 -0.70 7.31
CA ALA A 342 -0.40 0.39 6.33
C ALA A 342 -1.62 0.46 5.39
N THR A 343 -2.12 -0.68 4.95
CA THR A 343 -3.23 -0.80 4.00
C THR A 343 -4.55 -0.16 4.49
N PRO A 344 -5.05 -0.43 5.70
CA PRO A 344 -6.26 0.21 6.21
C PRO A 344 -6.07 1.72 6.48
N LEU A 345 -4.86 2.18 6.77
CA LEU A 345 -4.58 3.61 6.87
C LEU A 345 -4.83 4.30 5.51
N MET A 346 -4.40 3.67 4.41
CA MET A 346 -4.69 4.15 3.06
C MET A 346 -6.18 4.06 2.71
N ALA A 347 -6.89 3.03 3.19
CA ALA A 347 -8.34 2.92 3.01
C ALA A 347 -9.10 4.04 3.74
N GLY A 348 -8.68 4.42 4.95
CA GLY A 348 -9.23 5.58 5.64
C GLY A 348 -8.95 6.88 4.91
N ILE A 349 -7.74 7.08 4.38
CA ILE A 349 -7.43 8.24 3.51
C ILE A 349 -8.35 8.24 2.28
N ALA A 350 -8.61 7.09 1.66
CA ALA A 350 -9.57 6.97 0.57
C ALA A 350 -10.99 7.40 0.99
N ALA A 351 -11.42 7.07 2.22
CA ALA A 351 -12.72 7.50 2.74
C ALA A 351 -12.81 9.02 2.91
N LEU A 352 -11.73 9.67 3.35
CA LEU A 352 -11.66 11.13 3.38
C LEU A 352 -11.77 11.74 1.97
N MET A 353 -11.15 11.13 0.97
CA MET A 353 -11.25 11.55 -0.42
C MET A 353 -12.68 11.35 -0.98
N VAL A 354 -13.34 10.24 -0.60
CA VAL A 354 -14.75 9.99 -0.95
C VAL A 354 -15.67 11.04 -0.32
N GLN A 355 -15.45 11.43 0.94
CA GLN A 355 -16.22 12.51 1.56
C GLN A 355 -16.02 13.84 0.82
N ALA A 356 -14.79 14.16 0.38
CA ALA A 356 -14.51 15.36 -0.39
C ALA A 356 -15.14 15.30 -1.79
N ASN A 357 -15.21 14.13 -2.39
CA ASN A 357 -15.77 13.90 -3.73
C ASN A 357 -16.44 12.51 -3.80
N PRO A 358 -17.75 12.43 -3.52
CA PRO A 358 -18.50 11.15 -3.52
C PRO A 358 -18.50 10.41 -4.87
N ASP A 359 -18.22 11.11 -5.96
CA ASP A 359 -18.17 10.53 -7.30
C ASP A 359 -16.76 10.11 -7.72
N ILE A 360 -15.76 10.18 -6.82
CA ILE A 360 -14.38 9.81 -7.16
C ILE A 360 -14.31 8.35 -7.63
N THR A 361 -13.69 8.15 -8.79
CA THR A 361 -13.51 6.82 -9.35
C THR A 361 -12.22 6.16 -8.86
N PRO A 362 -12.11 4.82 -8.87
CA PRO A 362 -10.86 4.13 -8.54
C PRO A 362 -9.67 4.57 -9.40
N SER A 363 -9.90 4.93 -10.67
CA SER A 363 -8.85 5.44 -11.55
C SER A 363 -8.37 6.82 -11.09
N GLU A 364 -9.29 7.76 -10.83
CA GLU A 364 -8.95 9.09 -10.32
C GLU A 364 -8.22 9.02 -8.98
N PHE A 365 -8.65 8.12 -8.08
CA PHE A 365 -7.94 7.84 -6.83
C PHE A 365 -6.49 7.43 -7.07
N LYS A 366 -6.25 6.47 -7.98
CA LYS A 366 -4.91 5.99 -8.31
C LYS A 366 -4.07 7.07 -9.01
N ASP A 367 -4.67 7.88 -9.87
CA ASP A 367 -4.00 8.97 -10.59
C ASP A 367 -3.58 10.11 -9.63
N ILE A 368 -4.41 10.42 -8.62
CA ILE A 368 -4.07 11.38 -7.56
C ILE A 368 -2.87 10.87 -6.74
N ILE A 369 -2.91 9.62 -6.30
CA ILE A 369 -1.77 8.99 -5.60
C ILE A 369 -0.50 9.10 -6.45
N ALA A 370 -0.59 8.71 -7.72
CA ALA A 370 0.54 8.74 -8.62
C ALA A 370 1.12 10.15 -8.82
N ALA A 371 0.24 11.16 -8.88
CA ALA A 371 0.64 12.54 -9.16
C ALA A 371 1.13 13.29 -7.91
N TYR A 372 0.65 12.96 -6.71
CA TYR A 372 0.84 13.83 -5.54
C TYR A 372 1.50 13.16 -4.33
N SER A 373 1.85 11.88 -4.38
CA SER A 373 2.64 11.26 -3.31
C SER A 373 3.97 11.97 -3.09
N ILE A 374 4.40 12.02 -1.82
CA ILE A 374 5.67 12.64 -1.42
C ILE A 374 6.82 11.70 -1.78
N GLU A 375 7.79 12.22 -2.52
CA GLU A 375 8.99 11.47 -2.88
C GLU A 375 9.84 11.14 -1.64
N ARG A 376 10.24 9.88 -1.54
CA ARG A 376 11.18 9.41 -0.54
C ARG A 376 12.48 9.00 -1.21
N GLU A 377 13.60 9.39 -0.59
CA GLU A 377 14.91 8.90 -1.03
C GLU A 377 15.04 7.41 -0.67
N ILE A 378 15.47 6.63 -1.63
CA ILE A 378 15.84 5.25 -1.39
C ILE A 378 17.11 5.27 -0.56
N VAL A 379 17.03 4.82 0.67
CA VAL A 379 18.22 4.58 1.48
C VAL A 379 18.84 3.28 0.99
N LEU A 380 19.81 3.40 0.10
CA LEU A 380 20.65 2.27 -0.30
C LEU A 380 21.33 1.74 0.97
N LEU A 381 20.88 0.60 1.44
CA LEU A 381 21.65 -0.15 2.41
C LEU A 381 22.90 -0.62 1.68
N ASP A 382 24.07 -0.10 2.07
CA ASP A 382 25.40 -0.47 1.54
C ASP A 382 25.77 -1.94 1.86
N ASP A 383 24.77 -2.83 1.90
CA ASP A 383 24.97 -4.25 2.14
C ASP A 383 25.00 -5.00 0.81
N PRO A 384 26.17 -5.56 0.41
CA PRO A 384 26.29 -6.33 -0.81
C PRO A 384 25.46 -7.63 -0.84
N GLY A 385 24.74 -7.95 0.24
CA GLY A 385 23.82 -9.09 0.35
C GLY A 385 22.35 -8.72 0.05
N PHE A 386 22.00 -7.45 0.08
CA PHE A 386 20.66 -6.99 -0.31
C PHE A 386 20.68 -6.54 -1.77
N ASN A 387 19.87 -7.16 -2.59
CA ASN A 387 19.69 -6.71 -3.96
C ASN A 387 18.97 -5.35 -3.91
N ASP A 388 19.56 -4.36 -4.57
CA ASP A 388 18.95 -3.07 -4.82
C ASP A 388 17.74 -3.26 -5.73
N CYS A 389 16.55 -3.12 -5.16
CA CYS A 389 15.30 -3.20 -5.90
C CYS A 389 15.00 -1.92 -6.68
N SER A 390 15.78 -0.88 -6.39
CA SER A 390 15.64 0.45 -6.98
C SER A 390 16.44 0.62 -8.26
N ALA A 391 16.75 -0.43 -9.02
CA ALA A 391 17.51 -0.34 -10.27
C ALA A 391 17.03 0.77 -11.25
N ILE A 392 16.05 1.56 -10.80
CA ILE A 392 15.45 2.70 -11.50
C ILE A 392 15.38 3.86 -10.51
N GLU A 393 16.26 4.83 -10.65
CA GLU A 393 16.25 6.11 -9.89
C GLU A 393 15.04 7.02 -10.22
N THR A 394 13.98 6.49 -10.80
CA THR A 394 12.82 7.26 -11.28
C THR A 394 11.54 6.77 -10.63
N ARG A 395 10.56 7.67 -10.44
CA ARG A 395 9.23 7.34 -9.95
C ARG A 395 8.34 6.78 -11.07
N PRO A 396 7.50 5.80 -10.75
CA PRO A 396 7.44 5.03 -9.51
C PRO A 396 8.62 4.08 -9.36
N ASP A 397 9.02 3.79 -8.11
CA ASP A 397 10.04 2.80 -7.77
C ASP A 397 9.43 1.52 -7.16
N ASN A 398 10.24 0.50 -6.95
CA ASN A 398 9.79 -0.80 -6.46
C ASN A 398 9.75 -0.92 -4.93
N GLU A 399 10.04 0.14 -4.19
CA GLU A 399 10.09 0.18 -2.73
C GLU A 399 8.95 1.00 -2.14
N PHE A 400 8.77 2.23 -2.62
CA PHE A 400 7.75 3.16 -2.17
C PHE A 400 6.61 3.37 -3.19
N GLY A 401 6.74 2.81 -4.40
CA GLY A 401 5.85 3.12 -5.51
C GLY A 401 5.99 4.58 -5.94
N TYR A 402 4.89 5.31 -5.92
CA TYR A 402 4.89 6.75 -6.16
C TYR A 402 5.38 7.57 -4.96
N GLY A 403 5.57 6.94 -3.80
CA GLY A 403 6.10 7.56 -2.59
C GLY A 403 5.17 7.43 -1.40
N GLN A 404 5.41 8.26 -0.37
CA GLN A 404 4.56 8.35 0.80
C GLN A 404 3.24 9.05 0.45
N ALA A 405 2.13 8.55 0.97
CA ALA A 405 0.83 9.23 0.86
C ALA A 405 0.87 10.63 1.50
N ASP A 406 0.21 11.59 0.84
CA ASP A 406 -0.04 12.94 1.37
C ASP A 406 -1.55 13.14 1.53
N PRO A 407 -2.14 12.83 2.69
CA PRO A 407 -3.58 12.85 2.88
C PRO A 407 -4.22 14.21 2.60
N VAL A 408 -3.57 15.31 3.03
CA VAL A 408 -4.10 16.66 2.85
C VAL A 408 -4.21 16.99 1.36
N VAL A 409 -3.12 16.82 0.62
CA VAL A 409 -3.10 17.09 -0.82
C VAL A 409 -4.03 16.14 -1.58
N PHE A 410 -4.09 14.86 -1.21
CA PHE A 410 -5.00 13.92 -1.87
C PHE A 410 -6.46 14.33 -1.72
N VAL A 411 -6.87 14.75 -0.53
CA VAL A 411 -8.24 15.15 -0.23
C VAL A 411 -8.60 16.49 -0.91
N GLU A 412 -7.71 17.49 -0.86
CA GLU A 412 -7.91 18.77 -1.55
C GLU A 412 -8.05 18.57 -3.06
N VAL A 413 -7.17 17.78 -3.66
CA VAL A 413 -7.23 17.49 -5.11
C VAL A 413 -8.48 16.70 -5.46
N ALA A 414 -8.89 15.71 -4.66
CA ALA A 414 -10.13 14.98 -4.89
C ALA A 414 -11.34 15.90 -4.89
N GLY A 415 -11.41 16.84 -3.93
CA GLY A 415 -12.50 17.81 -3.81
C GLY A 415 -12.52 18.85 -4.93
N SER A 416 -11.38 19.11 -5.58
CA SER A 416 -11.25 20.11 -6.66
C SER A 416 -11.50 19.55 -8.07
N ILE A 417 -11.76 18.24 -8.24
CA ILE A 417 -12.03 17.65 -9.56
C ILE A 417 -13.32 18.18 -10.16
N ASP A 418 -13.19 18.91 -11.27
CA ASP A 418 -14.28 19.36 -12.12
C ASP A 418 -14.32 18.55 -13.43
N ARG A 419 -15.27 17.65 -13.56
CA ARG A 419 -15.45 16.77 -14.73
C ARG A 419 -16.02 17.48 -15.95
N THR A 420 -16.33 18.78 -15.85
CA THR A 420 -16.62 19.61 -17.03
C THR A 420 -15.35 20.01 -17.76
N LEU A 421 -14.21 20.01 -17.05
CA LEU A 421 -12.88 20.18 -17.60
C LEU A 421 -12.31 18.84 -18.08
N ASN A 422 -11.60 18.83 -19.19
CA ASN A 422 -11.01 17.62 -19.75
C ASN A 422 -9.64 17.92 -20.36
N VAL A 423 -8.70 17.01 -20.17
CA VAL A 423 -7.37 17.02 -20.78
C VAL A 423 -7.01 15.61 -21.26
N SER A 424 -6.31 15.53 -22.37
CA SER A 424 -5.80 14.26 -22.87
C SER A 424 -4.47 14.46 -23.59
N MET A 425 -3.53 13.55 -23.34
CA MET A 425 -2.24 13.50 -24.02
C MET A 425 -2.27 12.57 -25.23
N ASN A 426 -1.55 12.92 -26.28
CA ASN A 426 -1.33 12.08 -27.46
C ASN A 426 -0.10 11.18 -27.26
N ILE A 427 -0.12 10.38 -26.20
CA ILE A 427 0.94 9.43 -25.85
C ILE A 427 0.29 8.09 -25.50
N ASP A 428 0.80 7.01 -26.05
CA ASP A 428 0.41 5.67 -25.69
C ASP A 428 1.15 5.23 -24.40
N THR A 429 0.48 4.47 -23.55
CA THR A 429 1.11 3.87 -22.36
C THR A 429 2.29 2.98 -22.76
N LEU A 430 3.40 3.09 -22.02
CA LEU A 430 4.68 2.42 -22.29
C LEU A 430 5.38 2.85 -23.58
N GLN A 431 5.00 3.95 -24.16
CA GLN A 431 5.73 4.52 -25.29
C GLN A 431 7.16 4.92 -24.87
N VAL A 432 8.13 4.61 -25.72
CA VAL A 432 9.49 5.10 -25.58
C VAL A 432 9.55 6.55 -26.04
N ILE A 433 9.99 7.46 -25.18
CA ILE A 433 10.07 8.89 -25.44
C ILE A 433 11.52 9.35 -25.28
N GLU A 434 12.06 9.98 -26.31
CA GLU A 434 13.39 10.60 -26.26
C GLU A 434 13.33 11.90 -25.44
N ASN A 435 14.39 12.17 -24.68
CA ASN A 435 14.57 13.47 -24.03
C ASN A 435 14.47 14.59 -25.08
N GLN A 436 13.86 15.72 -24.66
CA GLN A 436 13.53 16.86 -25.55
C GLN A 436 12.39 16.56 -26.54
N SER A 437 11.69 15.44 -26.42
CA SER A 437 10.48 15.22 -27.21
C SER A 437 9.41 16.25 -26.88
N LYS A 438 8.63 16.60 -27.89
CA LYS A 438 7.46 17.45 -27.73
C LYS A 438 6.24 16.60 -27.38
N ILE A 439 5.71 16.76 -26.18
CA ILE A 439 4.43 16.19 -25.77
C ILE A 439 3.31 17.08 -26.31
N THR A 440 2.25 16.47 -26.83
CA THR A 440 1.09 17.19 -27.35
C THR A 440 -0.20 16.60 -26.80
N GLY A 441 -1.26 17.38 -26.81
CA GLY A 441 -2.56 16.92 -26.37
C GLY A 441 -3.68 17.89 -26.75
N ILE A 442 -4.84 17.58 -26.22
CA ILE A 442 -6.05 18.38 -26.35
C ILE A 442 -6.65 18.65 -24.97
N ALA A 443 -7.32 19.77 -24.81
CA ALA A 443 -8.12 20.05 -23.62
C ALA A 443 -9.44 20.74 -24.02
N SER A 444 -10.42 20.71 -23.14
CA SER A 444 -11.74 21.29 -23.37
C SER A 444 -12.45 21.56 -22.04
N GLY A 445 -13.49 22.40 -22.10
CA GLY A 445 -14.34 22.71 -20.94
C GLY A 445 -14.03 24.04 -20.29
N LEU A 446 -12.93 24.73 -20.64
CA LEU A 446 -12.65 26.06 -20.06
C LEU A 446 -13.76 27.05 -20.42
N PRO A 447 -14.21 27.85 -19.43
CA PRO A 447 -15.10 28.97 -19.69
C PRO A 447 -14.44 30.00 -20.64
N SER A 448 -15.23 30.63 -21.49
CA SER A 448 -14.74 31.71 -22.35
C SER A 448 -14.13 32.83 -21.51
N GLU A 449 -12.95 33.32 -21.90
CA GLU A 449 -12.22 34.39 -21.21
C GLU A 449 -11.70 33.99 -19.78
N SER A 450 -11.52 32.68 -19.50
CA SER A 450 -10.86 32.23 -18.27
C SER A 450 -9.32 32.28 -18.40
N ASP A 451 -8.65 32.40 -17.27
CA ASP A 451 -7.18 32.31 -17.17
C ASP A 451 -6.70 30.84 -17.00
N GLY A 452 -7.54 29.87 -17.38
CA GLY A 452 -7.21 28.45 -17.27
C GLY A 452 -6.04 28.06 -18.18
N ARG A 453 -5.30 27.02 -17.77
CA ARG A 453 -4.11 26.53 -18.47
C ARG A 453 -3.96 25.02 -18.38
N VAL A 454 -3.26 24.44 -19.33
CA VAL A 454 -2.80 23.05 -19.23
C VAL A 454 -1.46 23.01 -18.52
N GLU A 455 -1.36 22.17 -17.52
CA GLU A 455 -0.13 21.90 -16.79
C GLU A 455 0.30 20.45 -17.00
N VAL A 456 1.60 20.24 -17.18
CA VAL A 456 2.22 18.93 -17.38
C VAL A 456 3.33 18.72 -16.37
N ARG A 457 3.44 17.52 -15.85
CA ARG A 457 4.46 17.10 -14.89
C ARG A 457 5.09 15.79 -15.33
N VAL A 458 6.39 15.61 -15.13
CA VAL A 458 7.11 14.38 -15.43
C VAL A 458 7.70 13.82 -14.14
N GLY A 459 7.29 12.63 -13.76
CA GLY A 459 7.70 12.01 -12.50
C GLY A 459 7.42 12.92 -11.30
N GLY A 460 8.38 13.07 -10.40
CA GLY A 460 8.30 13.93 -9.22
C GLY A 460 8.65 15.42 -9.46
N ALA A 461 8.83 15.88 -10.72
CA ALA A 461 9.17 17.27 -11.01
C ALA A 461 7.99 18.22 -10.74
N GLU A 462 8.25 19.52 -10.73
CA GLU A 462 7.21 20.54 -10.62
C GLU A 462 6.28 20.56 -11.83
N TRP A 463 5.02 20.98 -11.63
CA TRP A 463 4.08 21.23 -12.70
C TRP A 463 4.56 22.38 -13.58
N LYS A 464 4.50 22.20 -14.89
CA LYS A 464 4.90 23.21 -15.90
C LYS A 464 3.73 23.53 -16.80
N GLU A 465 3.51 24.83 -17.05
CA GLU A 465 2.52 25.27 -17.99
C GLU A 465 2.93 24.85 -19.41
N ALA A 466 2.00 24.25 -20.13
CA ALA A 466 2.15 23.91 -21.55
C ALA A 466 1.96 25.16 -22.44
N ASN A 467 2.26 25.04 -23.74
CA ASN A 467 1.96 26.07 -24.73
C ASN A 467 0.57 25.82 -25.32
N ASP A 468 -0.27 26.84 -25.38
CA ASP A 468 -1.49 26.80 -26.16
C ASP A 468 -1.17 26.93 -27.65
N ASP A 469 -1.34 25.84 -28.39
CA ASP A 469 -1.10 25.81 -29.86
C ASP A 469 -2.36 26.23 -30.66
N SER A 470 -3.53 26.39 -30.00
CA SER A 470 -4.81 26.73 -30.65
C SER A 470 -4.95 28.20 -31.02
N LYS A 471 -4.17 29.09 -30.44
CA LYS A 471 -4.12 30.56 -30.66
C LYS A 471 -5.27 31.38 -30.08
N ASP A 472 -6.31 30.76 -29.57
CA ASP A 472 -7.51 31.46 -29.10
C ASP A 472 -7.65 31.40 -27.57
N GLY A 473 -6.67 30.81 -26.84
CA GLY A 473 -6.72 30.61 -25.38
C GLY A 473 -7.72 29.56 -24.96
N ASP A 474 -8.15 28.69 -25.87
CA ASP A 474 -9.15 27.66 -25.64
C ASP A 474 -8.55 26.26 -25.34
N TRP A 475 -7.21 26.14 -25.48
CA TRP A 475 -6.43 24.93 -25.20
C TRP A 475 -6.87 23.68 -25.98
N THR A 476 -7.64 23.82 -27.05
CA THR A 476 -8.07 22.71 -27.91
C THR A 476 -6.91 21.96 -28.56
N SER A 477 -5.73 22.56 -28.55
CA SER A 477 -4.47 21.93 -28.91
C SER A 477 -3.35 22.54 -28.07
N TRP A 478 -2.58 21.72 -27.39
CA TRP A 478 -1.48 22.18 -26.55
C TRP A 478 -0.22 21.34 -26.73
N SER A 479 0.91 21.88 -26.27
CA SER A 479 2.18 21.16 -26.31
C SER A 479 3.15 21.62 -25.24
N LEU A 480 4.04 20.70 -24.84
CA LEU A 480 5.18 20.97 -23.96
C LEU A 480 6.42 20.28 -24.52
N GLU A 481 7.55 20.97 -24.56
CA GLU A 481 8.86 20.35 -24.81
C GLU A 481 9.41 19.84 -23.47
N LEU A 482 9.75 18.55 -23.42
CA LEU A 482 10.37 17.96 -22.23
C LEU A 482 11.77 18.52 -22.07
N GLU A 483 12.11 18.93 -20.84
CA GLU A 483 13.49 19.25 -20.52
C GLU A 483 14.33 17.98 -20.48
N PRO A 484 15.65 18.09 -20.76
CA PRO A 484 16.56 16.98 -20.63
C PRO A 484 16.52 16.45 -19.18
N HIS A 485 16.12 15.20 -18.99
CA HIS A 485 16.25 14.50 -17.74
C HIS A 485 17.54 13.69 -17.76
N ASN A 486 18.32 13.75 -16.69
CA ASN A 486 19.58 12.98 -16.58
C ASN A 486 19.35 11.47 -16.39
N ASN A 487 18.08 11.05 -16.26
CA ASN A 487 17.71 9.68 -15.92
C ASN A 487 16.91 9.06 -17.06
N SER A 488 17.48 8.03 -17.68
CA SER A 488 16.78 7.15 -18.61
C SER A 488 16.08 6.05 -17.81
N GLY A 489 14.81 5.77 -18.13
CA GLY A 489 14.05 4.70 -17.47
C GLY A 489 12.54 4.90 -17.48
N ASN A 490 11.84 4.11 -16.69
CA ASN A 490 10.40 4.25 -16.52
C ASN A 490 10.07 5.57 -15.83
N SER A 491 9.06 6.26 -16.34
CA SER A 491 8.53 7.49 -15.76
C SER A 491 7.03 7.58 -16.00
N THR A 492 6.37 8.51 -15.33
CA THR A 492 4.97 8.84 -15.59
C THR A 492 4.87 10.30 -15.97
N ILE A 493 4.15 10.59 -17.05
CA ILE A 493 3.82 11.96 -17.45
C ILE A 493 2.37 12.20 -17.04
N PHE A 494 2.12 13.30 -16.37
CA PHE A 494 0.81 13.75 -15.91
C PHE A 494 0.42 15.02 -16.64
N ALA A 495 -0.83 15.13 -17.04
CA ALA A 495 -1.41 16.36 -17.55
C ALA A 495 -2.71 16.67 -16.79
N ARG A 496 -2.94 17.96 -16.50
CA ARG A 496 -4.19 18.46 -15.96
C ARG A 496 -4.57 19.78 -16.63
N LEU A 497 -5.85 20.03 -16.77
CA LEU A 497 -6.39 21.33 -17.10
C LEU A 497 -6.71 22.04 -15.79
N TYR A 498 -6.01 23.13 -15.51
CA TYR A 498 -6.12 23.91 -14.28
C TYR A 498 -6.88 25.20 -14.57
N LEU A 499 -7.97 25.43 -13.88
CA LEU A 499 -8.71 26.70 -13.94
C LEU A 499 -8.37 27.55 -12.71
N ASP A 500 -8.48 27.01 -11.53
CA ASP A 500 -8.10 27.59 -10.23
C ASP A 500 -7.91 26.46 -9.21
N ASP A 501 -7.64 26.80 -7.95
CA ASP A 501 -7.35 25.80 -6.91
C ASP A 501 -8.56 24.90 -6.60
N ASP A 502 -9.79 25.35 -6.87
CA ASP A 502 -11.02 24.60 -6.62
C ASP A 502 -11.53 23.84 -7.86
N HIS A 503 -10.91 24.06 -9.04
CA HIS A 503 -11.38 23.50 -10.31
C HIS A 503 -10.21 23.02 -11.17
N ILE A 504 -9.97 21.73 -11.15
CA ILE A 504 -9.02 21.03 -12.02
C ILE A 504 -9.71 19.89 -12.78
N SER A 505 -9.23 19.54 -13.97
CA SER A 505 -9.72 18.34 -14.65
C SER A 505 -9.28 17.07 -13.91
N PRO A 506 -9.93 15.92 -14.15
CA PRO A 506 -9.29 14.63 -13.93
C PRO A 506 -7.89 14.61 -14.56
N ILE A 507 -6.96 13.91 -13.91
CA ILE A 507 -5.56 13.83 -14.36
C ILE A 507 -5.45 12.79 -15.48
N ASP A 508 -4.81 13.12 -16.60
CA ASP A 508 -4.38 12.13 -17.60
C ASP A 508 -2.95 11.69 -17.25
N ALA A 509 -2.77 10.46 -16.79
CA ALA A 509 -1.49 9.89 -16.39
C ALA A 509 -1.04 8.82 -17.40
N ARG A 510 0.20 8.96 -17.93
CA ARG A 510 0.78 8.01 -18.90
C ARG A 510 2.13 7.51 -18.45
N ARG A 511 2.27 6.21 -18.26
CA ARG A 511 3.58 5.59 -18.05
C ARG A 511 4.37 5.57 -19.34
N VAL A 512 5.62 5.97 -19.30
CA VAL A 512 6.51 6.08 -20.46
C VAL A 512 7.89 5.54 -20.12
N ILE A 513 8.69 5.26 -21.14
CA ILE A 513 10.11 4.94 -21.00
C ILE A 513 10.91 6.13 -21.56
N LEU A 514 11.56 6.88 -20.70
CA LEU A 514 12.43 7.98 -21.09
C LEU A 514 13.81 7.45 -21.51
N ILE A 515 14.35 7.92 -22.61
CA ILE A 515 15.71 7.60 -23.07
C ILE A 515 16.51 8.85 -23.37
N ASP A 516 17.78 8.85 -23.04
CA ASP A 516 18.71 9.94 -23.36
C ASP A 516 19.22 9.86 -24.80
N GLU A 517 19.22 10.99 -25.50
CA GLU A 517 19.75 11.13 -26.86
C GLU A 517 21.30 11.00 -26.92
N VAL A 518 22.00 11.00 -25.79
CA VAL A 518 23.47 11.12 -25.70
C VAL A 518 24.24 9.89 -26.20
N ALA A 519 23.58 8.77 -26.43
CA ALA A 519 24.27 7.54 -26.90
C ALA A 519 24.58 7.54 -28.42
N ASN A 520 24.07 8.49 -29.21
CA ASN A 520 24.19 8.43 -30.68
C ASN A 520 25.26 9.36 -31.29
N ASN A 521 26.01 10.14 -30.53
CA ASN A 521 27.05 11.02 -31.05
C ASN A 521 28.52 10.56 -30.82
N GLN A 522 28.76 9.28 -30.59
CA GLN A 522 30.06 8.69 -30.88
C GLN A 522 29.97 7.91 -32.19
N GLU A 523 30.10 8.64 -33.30
CA GLU A 523 30.52 8.04 -34.57
C GLU A 523 31.87 7.35 -34.38
N ASN A 524 31.81 6.05 -34.17
CA ASN A 524 32.83 5.10 -34.59
C ASN A 524 32.20 3.72 -34.79
N GLY A 525 31.74 3.49 -35.98
CA GLY A 525 31.83 2.21 -36.71
C GLY A 525 31.26 0.96 -36.05
N LEU A 526 30.05 1.01 -35.49
CA LEU A 526 29.31 -0.21 -35.22
C LEU A 526 28.08 -0.23 -36.13
N SER A 527 28.07 -1.20 -37.03
CA SER A 527 27.04 -1.44 -38.02
C SER A 527 25.68 -1.72 -37.36
N ASP A 528 24.60 -1.45 -38.08
CA ASP A 528 23.16 -1.66 -37.77
C ASP A 528 22.75 -3.03 -37.16
N GLN A 529 23.70 -3.85 -36.79
CA GLN A 529 23.44 -5.13 -36.11
C GLN A 529 23.49 -5.02 -34.58
N SER A 530 23.92 -3.91 -33.99
CA SER A 530 24.05 -3.78 -32.53
C SER A 530 22.74 -3.41 -31.81
N LEU A 531 21.83 -2.71 -32.46
CA LEU A 531 20.51 -2.39 -31.90
C LEU A 531 19.58 -3.63 -31.85
N LEU A 532 19.72 -4.55 -32.80
CA LEU A 532 18.99 -5.82 -32.75
C LEU A 532 19.59 -6.80 -31.72
N THR A 533 20.84 -6.60 -31.31
CA THR A 533 21.53 -7.51 -30.37
C THR A 533 21.16 -7.21 -28.91
N VAL A 534 20.77 -6.00 -28.57
CA VAL A 534 20.29 -5.66 -27.22
C VAL A 534 18.88 -6.19 -26.99
N PHE A 535 18.00 -6.18 -28.00
CA PHE A 535 16.67 -6.79 -27.91
C PHE A 535 16.66 -8.33 -28.00
N PHE A 536 17.66 -8.93 -28.67
CA PHE A 536 17.81 -10.39 -28.76
C PHE A 536 18.81 -10.95 -27.73
N GLY A 537 19.63 -10.14 -27.10
CA GLY A 537 20.57 -10.54 -26.05
C GLY A 537 19.88 -11.01 -24.76
N ALA A 538 18.69 -10.49 -24.46
CA ALA A 538 17.88 -10.94 -23.33
C ALA A 538 17.17 -12.29 -23.60
N LEU A 539 17.06 -12.72 -24.86
CA LEU A 539 16.39 -13.96 -25.24
C LEU A 539 17.35 -15.12 -25.60
N VAL A 540 18.66 -14.91 -25.64
CA VAL A 540 19.64 -15.93 -26.05
C VAL A 540 20.54 -16.40 -24.91
N PHE A 541 20.45 -15.82 -23.71
CA PHE A 541 21.16 -16.33 -22.53
C PHE A 541 20.34 -17.26 -21.63
N LEU A 542 19.27 -17.86 -22.16
CA LEU A 542 18.58 -19.01 -21.58
C LEU A 542 19.01 -20.31 -22.25
N VAL A 543 20.30 -20.64 -22.21
CA VAL A 543 20.82 -22.00 -22.41
C VAL A 543 21.84 -22.28 -21.30
N PRO A 544 21.77 -23.43 -20.66
CA PRO A 544 22.10 -23.60 -19.25
C PRO A 544 23.62 -23.62 -19.03
N VAL A 545 24.11 -22.70 -18.25
CA VAL A 545 25.28 -23.00 -17.45
C VAL A 545 24.78 -23.76 -16.24
N ILE A 546 24.89 -25.08 -16.28
CA ILE A 546 24.72 -25.94 -15.10
C ILE A 546 25.88 -25.57 -14.16
N GLY A 547 25.68 -24.57 -13.36
CA GLY A 547 26.46 -24.26 -12.18
C GLY A 547 26.11 -25.28 -11.12
N VAL A 548 27.04 -26.15 -10.77
CA VAL A 548 26.91 -27.12 -9.68
C VAL A 548 26.71 -26.36 -8.37
N ALA A 549 25.50 -26.31 -7.85
CA ALA A 549 25.25 -25.91 -6.47
C ALA A 549 25.65 -27.08 -5.58
N ILE A 550 26.75 -26.91 -4.84
CA ILE A 550 27.18 -27.89 -3.83
C ILE A 550 26.35 -27.64 -2.57
N TYR A 551 25.30 -28.42 -2.42
CA TYR A 551 24.56 -28.49 -1.16
C TYR A 551 25.39 -29.30 -0.16
N PHE A 552 25.78 -28.70 0.96
CA PHE A 552 26.23 -29.44 2.13
C PHE A 552 25.01 -29.97 2.88
N ASN A 553 24.54 -31.16 2.51
CA ASN A 553 23.54 -31.88 3.26
C ASN A 553 24.23 -32.58 4.44
N ARG A 554 24.05 -32.10 5.66
CA ARG A 554 24.28 -32.88 6.87
C ARG A 554 23.04 -33.70 7.15
N SER A 555 22.85 -34.79 6.41
CA SER A 555 21.91 -35.84 6.81
C SER A 555 22.46 -36.52 8.04
N SER A 556 21.84 -36.30 9.19
CA SER A 556 21.95 -37.19 10.32
C SER A 556 21.21 -38.51 9.99
N ILE A 557 22.01 -39.57 9.89
CA ILE A 557 21.56 -40.96 9.70
C ILE A 557 20.75 -41.36 10.92
N TRP A 558 19.46 -41.56 10.75
CA TRP A 558 18.65 -42.36 11.65
C TRP A 558 18.83 -43.83 11.24
N SER A 559 19.62 -44.59 12.01
CA SER A 559 19.61 -46.05 11.94
C SER A 559 18.39 -46.56 12.68
N ALA A 560 17.46 -47.14 11.94
CA ALA A 560 16.43 -47.99 12.50
C ALA A 560 17.11 -49.28 13.01
N ASN A 561 17.11 -49.52 14.30
CA ASN A 561 17.23 -50.84 14.86
C ASN A 561 15.83 -51.40 15.12
N SER A 562 15.44 -52.32 14.25
CA SER A 562 14.49 -53.35 14.58
C SER A 562 15.22 -54.39 15.43
N ASP A 563 14.74 -54.68 16.63
CA ASP A 563 14.74 -56.07 17.19
C ASP A 563 13.80 -56.11 18.41
N GLU A 564 12.80 -56.94 18.25
CA GLU A 564 12.19 -57.94 19.12
C GLU A 564 12.24 -57.72 20.65
N ASP A 565 11.09 -57.48 21.28
CA ASP A 565 10.31 -58.45 22.08
C ASP A 565 8.93 -57.88 22.48
#